data_9f6235e69efa6b9ab0b11246e158522e
#
_entry.id   9f6235e69efa6b9ab0b11246e158522e
#
_cell.length_a   1.000
_cell.length_b   1.000
_cell.length_c   1.000
_cell.angle_alpha   90.00
_cell.angle_beta   90.00
_cell.angle_gamma   90.00
#
_symmetry.space_group_name_H-M   'P 1'
#
loop_
_entity.id
_entity.type
_entity.pdbx_description
1 polymer ?
#
loop_
_entity_poly.entity_id
_entity_poly.type
_entity_poly.pdbx_seq_one_letter_code
_entity_poly.pdbx_strand_id
1 'polypeptide(L)'
;MKRAIVAAGLLVIFAASIFLLSPSVSAAPLQLFGREPKKEDKTRLLSGKVLDGADSPLPNAVVYLTNTHTRSVKTYIVGADGSYRFPGLQPSIDYEVYAQYDNRKSHTKTVSQFDDRPQVYIDLKINTKAVVKNDTPK
;
A
#
# COMPACT_ATOMS: atom_id res chain seq x y z
N MET A 1 57.06 -72.93 -41.02
CA MET A 1 56.04 -73.29 -41.98
C MET A 1 54.97 -72.14 -41.98
N LYS A 2 55.03 -71.35 -43.06
CA LYS A 2 53.92 -71.13 -43.96
C LYS A 2 52.64 -70.57 -43.20
N ARG A 3 52.07 -69.42 -43.49
CA ARG A 3 51.80 -68.81 -44.81
C ARG A 3 51.40 -67.32 -44.54
N ALA A 4 51.83 -66.50 -45.42
CA ALA A 4 51.33 -65.21 -45.67
C ALA A 4 49.92 -65.31 -46.17
N ILE A 5 49.03 -64.41 -45.70
CA ILE A 5 47.88 -64.02 -46.46
C ILE A 5 47.74 -62.52 -46.43
N VAL A 6 47.90 -62.01 -47.64
CA VAL A 6 47.60 -60.68 -48.08
C VAL A 6 46.11 -60.56 -48.11
N ALA A 7 45.55 -59.52 -47.57
CA ALA A 7 44.18 -59.04 -47.88
C ALA A 7 44.19 -57.52 -47.64
N ALA A 8 44.37 -56.87 -48.68
CA ALA A 8 43.46 -56.11 -49.45
C ALA A 8 42.73 -55.04 -48.68
N GLY A 9 43.14 -53.86 -48.99
CA GLY A 9 42.54 -52.60 -48.56
C GLY A 9 41.02 -52.48 -48.78
N LEU A 10 40.43 -51.92 -47.84
CA LEU A 10 39.15 -51.24 -48.05
C LEU A 10 39.32 -49.83 -47.54
N LEU A 11 39.53 -48.97 -48.46
CA LEU A 11 39.51 -47.52 -48.26
C LEU A 11 38.10 -47.13 -48.11
N VAL A 12 37.63 -47.05 -46.86
CA VAL A 12 36.33 -46.46 -46.60
C VAL A 12 36.55 -44.96 -46.48
N ILE A 13 36.20 -44.30 -47.55
CA ILE A 13 36.06 -42.84 -47.58
C ILE A 13 34.86 -42.47 -46.75
N PHE A 14 35.10 -42.14 -45.46
CA PHE A 14 34.11 -41.48 -44.64
C PHE A 14 33.99 -40.04 -45.14
N ALA A 15 33.02 -39.83 -46.00
CA ALA A 15 32.53 -38.47 -46.31
C ALA A 15 32.00 -37.90 -44.98
N ALA A 16 32.79 -37.08 -44.38
CA ALA A 16 32.34 -36.28 -43.24
C ALA A 16 31.28 -35.29 -43.72
N SER A 17 30.04 -35.71 -43.62
CA SER A 17 28.93 -34.79 -43.73
C SER A 17 29.02 -33.85 -42.54
N ILE A 18 29.63 -32.69 -42.74
CA ILE A 18 29.55 -31.58 -41.84
C ILE A 18 28.11 -31.12 -41.86
N PHE A 19 27.33 -31.68 -40.93
CA PHE A 19 25.98 -31.17 -40.65
C PHE A 19 26.19 -29.84 -39.93
N LEU A 20 26.16 -28.77 -40.69
CA LEU A 20 26.10 -27.41 -40.16
C LEU A 20 24.77 -27.30 -39.38
N LEU A 21 24.80 -27.64 -38.09
CA LEU A 21 23.78 -27.25 -37.17
C LEU A 21 23.80 -25.72 -37.10
N SER A 22 23.02 -25.08 -37.95
CA SER A 22 22.71 -23.68 -37.78
C SER A 22 21.94 -23.56 -36.45
N PRO A 23 22.48 -22.85 -35.45
CA PRO A 23 21.63 -22.50 -34.31
C PRO A 23 20.54 -21.58 -34.84
N SER A 24 19.34 -22.11 -34.96
CA SER A 24 18.17 -21.28 -35.09
C SER A 24 18.08 -20.45 -33.82
N VAL A 25 18.66 -19.26 -33.86
CA VAL A 25 18.38 -18.23 -32.90
C VAL A 25 16.92 -17.86 -33.11
N SER A 26 16.06 -18.59 -32.40
CA SER A 26 14.68 -18.19 -32.23
C SER A 26 14.75 -16.86 -31.44
N ALA A 27 14.76 -15.75 -32.16
CA ALA A 27 14.51 -14.46 -31.57
C ALA A 27 13.08 -14.54 -31.04
N ALA A 28 12.96 -14.93 -29.78
CA ALA A 28 11.73 -14.70 -29.05
C ALA A 28 11.40 -13.21 -29.20
N PRO A 29 10.21 -12.85 -29.67
CA PRO A 29 9.85 -11.45 -29.65
C PRO A 29 9.98 -11.01 -28.21
N LEU A 30 10.88 -10.05 -27.95
CA LEU A 30 10.83 -9.24 -26.74
C LEU A 30 9.45 -8.63 -26.74
N GLN A 31 8.52 -9.34 -26.12
CA GLN A 31 7.30 -8.71 -25.68
C GLN A 31 7.76 -7.66 -24.68
N LEU A 32 8.03 -6.47 -25.17
CA LEU A 32 7.87 -5.29 -24.37
C LEU A 32 6.45 -5.40 -23.83
N PHE A 33 6.32 -6.05 -22.67
CA PHE A 33 5.19 -5.81 -21.82
C PHE A 33 5.28 -4.31 -21.54
N GLY A 34 4.68 -3.54 -22.41
CA GLY A 34 4.27 -2.21 -22.10
C GLY A 34 3.52 -2.36 -20.80
N ARG A 35 4.22 -2.13 -19.70
CA ARG A 35 3.62 -1.92 -18.40
C ARG A 35 2.76 -0.70 -18.67
N GLU A 36 1.49 -0.96 -19.03
CA GLU A 36 0.52 0.13 -19.05
C GLU A 36 0.76 0.89 -17.77
N PRO A 37 0.98 2.21 -17.82
CA PRO A 37 1.11 2.97 -16.60
C PRO A 37 -0.17 2.67 -15.85
N LYS A 38 -0.04 1.82 -14.80
CA LYS A 38 -1.10 1.57 -13.84
C LYS A 38 -1.56 2.97 -13.48
N LYS A 39 -2.77 3.33 -13.92
CA LYS A 39 -3.41 4.57 -13.51
C LYS A 39 -3.19 4.62 -12.02
N GLU A 40 -2.26 5.45 -11.56
CA GLU A 40 -2.10 5.67 -10.14
C GLU A 40 -3.43 6.28 -9.72
N ASP A 41 -4.26 5.44 -9.13
CA ASP A 41 -5.46 5.91 -8.49
C ASP A 41 -4.96 6.95 -7.48
N LYS A 42 -5.17 8.22 -7.81
CA LYS A 42 -4.77 9.33 -6.97
C LYS A 42 -5.45 9.12 -5.63
N THR A 43 -4.73 8.53 -4.68
CA THR A 43 -5.22 8.33 -3.33
C THR A 43 -4.78 9.48 -2.46
N ARG A 44 -5.57 9.78 -1.44
CA ARG A 44 -5.25 10.80 -0.43
C ARG A 44 -4.76 10.16 0.85
N LEU A 45 -3.94 10.91 1.57
CA LEU A 45 -3.50 10.60 2.92
C LEU A 45 -4.19 11.56 3.91
N LEU A 46 -4.93 11.02 4.86
CA LEU A 46 -5.33 11.76 6.05
C LEU A 46 -4.34 11.50 7.17
N SER A 47 -3.85 12.54 7.79
CA SER A 47 -2.97 12.49 8.96
C SER A 47 -3.35 13.57 9.96
N GLY A 48 -2.83 13.49 11.17
CA GLY A 48 -3.06 14.48 12.21
C GLY A 48 -2.64 13.97 13.57
N LYS A 49 -3.01 14.73 14.60
CA LYS A 49 -2.76 14.38 16.00
C LYS A 49 -4.06 14.33 16.78
N VAL A 50 -4.07 13.48 17.79
CA VAL A 50 -5.09 13.51 18.84
C VAL A 50 -4.52 14.19 20.05
N LEU A 51 -5.17 15.25 20.48
CA LEU A 51 -4.73 16.12 21.56
C LEU A 51 -5.78 16.15 22.68
N ASP A 52 -5.33 16.40 23.88
CA ASP A 52 -6.21 16.68 24.99
C ASP A 52 -6.67 18.17 25.03
N GLY A 53 -7.39 18.56 26.04
CA GLY A 53 -7.85 19.96 26.22
C GLY A 53 -6.73 20.96 26.50
N ALA A 54 -5.49 20.49 26.77
CA ALA A 54 -4.31 21.30 27.00
C ALA A 54 -3.32 21.26 25.81
N ASP A 55 -3.77 20.75 24.64
CA ASP A 55 -2.97 20.56 23.43
C ASP A 55 -1.80 19.59 23.59
N SER A 56 -1.86 18.70 24.59
CA SER A 56 -0.89 17.62 24.76
C SER A 56 -1.30 16.39 23.97
N PRO A 57 -0.33 15.63 23.41
CA PRO A 57 -0.63 14.38 22.73
C PRO A 57 -1.39 13.40 23.63
N LEU A 58 -2.40 12.74 23.08
CA LEU A 58 -3.23 11.79 23.81
C LEU A 58 -3.00 10.36 23.30
N PRO A 59 -2.00 9.64 23.88
CA PRO A 59 -1.70 8.27 23.46
C PRO A 59 -2.84 7.31 23.79
N ASN A 60 -2.90 6.19 23.07
CA ASN A 60 -3.93 5.15 23.21
C ASN A 60 -5.36 5.60 22.88
N ALA A 61 -5.55 6.81 22.37
CA ALA A 61 -6.83 7.18 21.79
C ALA A 61 -7.08 6.35 20.52
N VAL A 62 -8.33 6.07 20.21
CA VAL A 62 -8.73 5.37 19.00
C VAL A 62 -9.36 6.36 18.04
N VAL A 63 -8.80 6.45 16.85
CA VAL A 63 -9.35 7.28 15.77
C VAL A 63 -10.23 6.41 14.87
N TYR A 64 -11.40 6.88 14.58
CA TYR A 64 -12.38 6.25 13.71
C TYR A 64 -12.52 7.06 12.42
N LEU A 65 -12.41 6.39 11.30
CA LEU A 65 -12.62 6.95 9.97
C LEU A 65 -13.75 6.21 9.28
N THR A 66 -14.83 6.90 9.03
CA THR A 66 -16.02 6.36 8.36
C THR A 66 -16.08 6.81 6.92
N ASN A 67 -16.18 5.88 6.00
CA ASN A 67 -16.53 6.16 4.62
C ASN A 67 -18.04 6.45 4.54
N THR A 68 -18.42 7.65 4.12
CA THR A 68 -19.83 8.05 4.11
C THR A 68 -20.68 7.33 3.06
N HIS A 69 -20.02 6.85 2.00
CA HIS A 69 -20.71 6.14 0.92
C HIS A 69 -21.00 4.67 1.28
N THR A 70 -20.00 3.96 1.79
CA THR A 70 -20.11 2.52 2.10
C THR A 70 -20.45 2.23 3.55
N ARG A 71 -20.38 3.22 4.43
CA ARG A 71 -20.50 3.11 5.89
C ARG A 71 -19.43 2.23 6.54
N SER A 72 -18.40 1.88 5.80
CA SER A 72 -17.27 1.15 6.37
C SER A 72 -16.45 2.03 7.31
N VAL A 73 -15.96 1.43 8.40
CA VAL A 73 -15.18 2.12 9.42
C VAL A 73 -13.78 1.52 9.48
N LYS A 74 -12.77 2.39 9.44
CA LYS A 74 -11.38 2.05 9.74
C LYS A 74 -11.00 2.65 11.08
N THR A 75 -10.17 1.97 11.84
CA THR A 75 -9.68 2.43 13.14
C THR A 75 -8.18 2.54 13.17
N TYR A 76 -7.66 3.45 14.00
CA TYR A 76 -6.24 3.63 14.24
C TYR A 76 -5.99 3.90 15.73
N ILE A 77 -5.12 3.13 16.36
CA ILE A 77 -4.71 3.35 17.75
C ILE A 77 -3.52 4.30 17.75
N VAL A 78 -3.68 5.41 18.44
CA VAL A 78 -2.71 6.50 18.48
C VAL A 78 -1.51 6.11 19.32
N GLY A 79 -0.30 6.36 18.78
CA GLY A 79 0.97 6.12 19.48
C GLY A 79 1.30 7.17 20.53
N ALA A 80 2.51 7.07 21.12
CA ALA A 80 2.97 7.95 22.20
C ALA A 80 3.07 9.44 21.78
N ASP A 81 3.30 9.70 20.49
CA ASP A 81 3.39 11.04 19.90
C ASP A 81 2.02 11.67 19.56
N GLY A 82 0.94 10.93 19.79
CA GLY A 82 -0.42 11.36 19.50
C GLY A 82 -0.80 11.30 18.02
N SER A 83 0.09 10.89 17.13
CA SER A 83 -0.15 10.92 15.68
C SER A 83 -0.99 9.77 15.17
N TYR A 84 -1.75 10.03 14.09
CA TYR A 84 -2.49 9.03 13.34
C TYR A 84 -2.39 9.27 11.84
N ARG A 85 -2.64 8.21 11.06
CA ARG A 85 -2.63 8.28 9.59
C ARG A 85 -3.52 7.24 8.95
N PHE A 86 -4.21 7.65 7.90
CA PHE A 86 -5.02 6.79 7.03
C PHE A 86 -4.63 7.00 5.58
N PRO A 87 -3.79 6.14 5.00
CA PRO A 87 -3.45 6.19 3.59
C PRO A 87 -4.53 5.57 2.71
N GLY A 88 -4.47 5.85 1.42
CA GLY A 88 -5.31 5.17 0.42
C GLY A 88 -6.76 5.61 0.43
N LEU A 89 -7.05 6.85 0.81
CA LEU A 89 -8.41 7.39 0.73
C LEU A 89 -8.74 7.80 -0.70
N GLN A 90 -9.95 7.46 -1.14
CA GLN A 90 -10.43 7.81 -2.46
C GLN A 90 -10.80 9.31 -2.52
N PRO A 91 -10.34 10.05 -3.54
CA PRO A 91 -10.62 11.48 -3.65
C PRO A 91 -12.10 11.82 -3.81
N SER A 92 -12.86 10.93 -4.43
CA SER A 92 -14.28 11.12 -4.75
C SER A 92 -15.25 10.78 -3.63
N ILE A 93 -14.75 10.53 -2.43
CA ILE A 93 -15.57 10.10 -1.29
C ILE A 93 -15.33 11.04 -0.11
N ASP A 94 -16.42 11.40 0.56
CA ASP A 94 -16.36 12.08 1.86
C ASP A 94 -16.08 11.08 2.97
N TYR A 95 -15.24 11.48 3.91
CA TYR A 95 -14.93 10.69 5.10
C TYR A 95 -15.19 11.51 6.35
N GLU A 96 -15.74 10.88 7.35
CA GLU A 96 -15.89 11.43 8.69
C GLU A 96 -14.84 10.85 9.62
N VAL A 97 -14.14 11.70 10.37
CA VAL A 97 -13.10 11.30 11.31
C VAL A 97 -13.38 11.87 12.69
N TYR A 98 -13.23 11.04 13.70
CA TYR A 98 -13.25 11.44 15.10
C TYR A 98 -12.36 10.54 15.94
N ALA A 99 -11.97 11.00 17.11
CA ALA A 99 -11.22 10.21 18.08
C ALA A 99 -12.03 9.94 19.33
N GLN A 100 -11.76 8.82 19.96
CA GLN A 100 -12.34 8.43 21.24
C GLN A 100 -11.24 8.03 22.23
N TYR A 101 -11.37 8.48 23.46
CA TYR A 101 -10.49 8.11 24.56
C TYR A 101 -11.33 7.95 25.84
N ASP A 102 -11.25 6.80 26.47
CA ASP A 102 -12.22 6.38 27.48
C ASP A 102 -13.67 6.55 26.97
N ASN A 103 -14.53 7.19 27.74
CA ASN A 103 -15.90 7.48 27.38
C ASN A 103 -16.09 8.86 26.71
N ARG A 104 -14.99 9.46 26.21
CA ARG A 104 -14.99 10.80 25.61
C ARG A 104 -14.70 10.74 24.13
N LYS A 105 -15.35 11.61 23.40
CA LYS A 105 -15.25 11.69 21.94
C LYS A 105 -14.88 13.11 21.53
N SER A 106 -14.03 13.24 20.51
CA SER A 106 -13.77 14.52 19.84
C SER A 106 -14.97 14.95 18.99
N HIS A 107 -14.95 16.20 18.55
CA HIS A 107 -15.82 16.59 17.45
C HIS A 107 -15.50 15.77 16.20
N THR A 108 -16.54 15.45 15.44
CA THR A 108 -16.38 14.81 14.14
C THR A 108 -15.94 15.86 13.12
N LYS A 109 -14.91 15.55 12.34
CA LYS A 109 -14.43 16.36 11.22
C LYS A 109 -14.69 15.62 9.91
N THR A 110 -14.84 16.36 8.82
CA THR A 110 -15.09 15.80 7.50
C THR A 110 -13.91 16.06 6.58
N VAL A 111 -13.47 15.01 5.88
CA VAL A 111 -12.56 15.12 4.73
C VAL A 111 -13.42 15.11 3.48
N SER A 112 -13.60 16.25 2.86
CA SER A 112 -14.51 16.41 1.74
C SER A 112 -13.92 15.87 0.43
N GLN A 113 -14.77 15.30 -0.43
CA GLN A 113 -14.42 14.93 -1.80
C GLN A 113 -13.99 16.14 -2.66
N PHE A 114 -14.39 17.35 -2.27
CA PHE A 114 -14.01 18.60 -2.96
C PHE A 114 -12.65 19.14 -2.52
N ASP A 115 -11.98 18.49 -1.58
CA ASP A 115 -10.63 18.83 -1.17
C ASP A 115 -9.62 18.11 -2.08
N ASP A 116 -8.97 18.85 -2.98
CA ASP A 116 -8.05 18.31 -3.98
C ASP A 116 -6.64 18.00 -3.45
N ARG A 117 -6.40 18.27 -2.16
CA ARG A 117 -5.07 18.05 -1.57
C ARG A 117 -4.76 16.55 -1.48
N PRO A 118 -3.55 16.14 -1.91
CA PRO A 118 -3.13 14.74 -1.79
C PRO A 118 -2.90 14.32 -0.33
N GLN A 119 -2.65 15.30 0.54
CA GLN A 119 -2.51 15.10 1.98
C GLN A 119 -3.37 16.10 2.74
N VAL A 120 -4.23 15.58 3.60
CA VAL A 120 -5.10 16.35 4.49
C VAL A 120 -4.59 16.17 5.91
N TYR A 121 -4.46 17.28 6.64
CA TYR A 121 -4.01 17.26 8.03
C TYR A 121 -5.13 17.78 8.94
N ILE A 122 -5.55 16.97 9.92
CA ILE A 122 -6.63 17.28 10.84
C ILE A 122 -6.24 16.90 12.27
N ASP A 123 -6.23 17.84 13.18
CA ASP A 123 -6.09 17.58 14.60
C ASP A 123 -7.45 17.36 15.26
N LEU A 124 -7.51 16.35 16.12
CA LEU A 124 -8.70 15.97 16.87
C LEU A 124 -8.46 16.25 18.35
N LYS A 125 -9.31 17.09 18.93
CA LYS A 125 -9.20 17.44 20.35
C LYS A 125 -10.27 16.73 21.17
N ILE A 126 -9.84 16.09 22.26
CA ILE A 126 -10.73 15.46 23.24
C ILE A 126 -10.57 16.21 24.57
N ASN A 127 -11.68 16.76 25.06
CA ASN A 127 -11.65 17.41 26.37
C ASN A 127 -11.61 16.34 27.48
N THR A 128 -10.43 16.13 28.04
CA THR A 128 -10.19 15.16 29.12
C THR A 128 -10.49 15.70 30.52
N LYS A 129 -10.65 17.03 30.65
CA LYS A 129 -11.01 17.63 31.93
C LYS A 129 -12.42 17.17 32.32
N ALA A 130 -12.59 16.66 33.52
CA ALA A 130 -13.90 16.40 34.09
C ALA A 130 -14.70 17.72 34.07
N VAL A 131 -15.89 17.69 33.48
CA VAL A 131 -16.85 18.76 33.73
C VAL A 131 -17.24 18.63 35.18
N VAL A 132 -16.63 19.45 36.04
CA VAL A 132 -17.13 19.65 37.39
C VAL A 132 -18.46 20.35 37.18
N LYS A 133 -19.56 19.59 37.20
CA LYS A 133 -20.89 20.14 37.39
C LYS A 133 -20.88 20.72 38.78
N ASN A 134 -20.71 22.02 38.88
CA ASN A 134 -21.06 22.75 40.08
C ASN A 134 -22.58 22.77 40.13
N ASP A 135 -23.18 21.65 40.53
CA ASP A 135 -24.53 21.63 41.05
C ASP A 135 -24.45 22.31 42.41
N THR A 136 -24.50 23.62 42.44
CA THR A 136 -24.77 24.39 43.63
C THR A 136 -26.24 24.18 43.96
N PRO A 137 -26.58 23.44 45.02
CA PRO A 137 -27.95 23.40 45.46
C PRO A 137 -28.34 24.79 45.98
N LYS A 138 -29.40 25.32 45.46
CA LYS A 138 -30.03 26.53 45.96
C LYS A 138 -30.99 26.18 47.10
#